data_c5dc7edbd8c3bdae4fdfa31df56cd6d9
#
_entry.id   c5dc7edbd8c3bdae4fdfa31df56cd6d9
#
_cell.length_a   1.000
_cell.length_b   1.000
_cell.length_c   1.000
_cell.angle_alpha   90.00
_cell.angle_beta   90.00
_cell.angle_gamma   90.00
#
_symmetry.space_group_name_H-M   'P 1'
#
loop_
_entity.id
_entity.type
_entity.pdbx_description
1 polymer ?
#
loop_
_entity_poly.entity_id
_entity_poly.type
_entity_poly.pdbx_seq_one_letter_code
_entity_poly.pdbx_strand_id
1 'polypeptide(L)'
;HQPGEMGEEMYVWLRLKLLADAGLVGMPNAGKSTFINKITNTKAKVGDYAFTTLKPQLGVVRHRNREFVLADIPGLIAGAADGAGIGDRFLGHIERCRVLIHLIDINGTDPAEALEIIEEELSAYGNGLDEKPRLIALNKVDTVDAELVKMFIKELKAAGAKKVYPISGATGKGMDALLDAVIEYLPAATGTERPAGELEEGDDKPWSPV
;
A
#
# COMPACT_ATOMS: atom_id res chain seq x y z
N HIS A 1 -45.19 -20.97 29.80
CA HIS A 1 -43.88 -20.37 30.02
C HIS A 1 -42.85 -21.48 29.86
N GLN A 2 -42.10 -21.46 28.74
CA GLN A 2 -40.91 -22.29 28.62
C GLN A 2 -39.74 -21.46 29.19
N PRO A 3 -38.94 -21.98 30.14
CA PRO A 3 -37.72 -21.33 30.57
C PRO A 3 -36.74 -21.28 29.37
N GLY A 4 -36.09 -20.17 29.21
CA GLY A 4 -35.05 -20.04 28.19
C GLY A 4 -33.88 -20.98 28.49
N GLU A 5 -33.25 -21.51 27.45
CA GLU A 5 -32.01 -22.29 27.59
C GLU A 5 -30.83 -21.35 27.92
N MET A 6 -29.85 -21.87 28.68
CA MET A 6 -28.63 -21.11 28.98
C MET A 6 -27.88 -20.81 27.67
N GLY A 7 -27.41 -19.56 27.53
CA GLY A 7 -26.59 -19.19 26.43
C GLY A 7 -25.24 -19.94 26.42
N GLU A 8 -24.70 -20.22 25.24
CA GLU A 8 -23.37 -20.81 25.09
C GLU A 8 -22.34 -19.71 25.09
N GLU A 9 -21.30 -19.82 25.90
CA GLU A 9 -20.12 -18.96 25.86
C GLU A 9 -19.01 -19.66 25.10
N MET A 10 -18.43 -18.98 24.10
CA MET A 10 -17.27 -19.51 23.37
C MET A 10 -16.19 -18.45 23.18
N TYR A 11 -14.93 -18.88 23.23
CA TYR A 11 -13.80 -18.02 22.88
C TYR A 11 -13.58 -18.09 21.37
N VAL A 12 -13.63 -16.92 20.72
CA VAL A 12 -13.42 -16.80 19.27
C VAL A 12 -12.11 -16.07 19.02
N TRP A 13 -11.23 -16.68 18.23
CA TRP A 13 -10.02 -16.02 17.77
C TRP A 13 -10.32 -15.23 16.50
N LEU A 14 -10.26 -13.90 16.59
CA LEU A 14 -10.38 -13.04 15.43
C LEU A 14 -9.00 -12.76 14.85
N ARG A 15 -8.76 -13.20 13.61
CA ARG A 15 -7.52 -12.93 12.87
C ARG A 15 -7.81 -11.95 11.74
N LEU A 16 -7.28 -10.74 11.85
CA LEU A 16 -7.34 -9.78 10.77
C LEU A 16 -6.46 -10.28 9.61
N LYS A 17 -7.09 -10.58 8.46
CA LYS A 17 -6.41 -11.20 7.31
C LYS A 17 -5.76 -10.22 6.34
N LEU A 18 -6.25 -8.99 6.26
CA LEU A 18 -5.81 -8.01 5.27
C LEU A 18 -5.73 -6.63 5.89
N LEU A 19 -4.57 -5.98 5.85
CA LEU A 19 -4.41 -4.58 6.22
C LEU A 19 -4.52 -3.66 5.01
N ALA A 20 -4.02 -4.09 3.85
CA ALA A 20 -4.04 -3.34 2.61
C ALA A 20 -4.11 -4.26 1.39
N ASP A 21 -4.71 -3.76 0.33
CA ASP A 21 -4.81 -4.43 -0.97
C ASP A 21 -3.53 -4.22 -1.79
N ALA A 22 -2.94 -3.04 -1.68
CA ALA A 22 -1.69 -2.68 -2.34
C ALA A 22 -0.68 -2.13 -1.33
N GLY A 23 0.59 -2.46 -1.52
CA GLY A 23 1.71 -1.95 -0.73
C GLY A 23 2.54 -0.95 -1.52
N LEU A 24 3.01 0.11 -0.86
CA LEU A 24 3.88 1.12 -1.45
C LEU A 24 5.30 0.95 -0.93
N VAL A 25 6.24 0.74 -1.83
CA VAL A 25 7.68 0.56 -1.53
C VAL A 25 8.51 1.57 -2.31
N GLY A 26 9.71 1.83 -1.88
CA GLY A 26 10.63 2.74 -2.57
C GLY A 26 11.60 3.41 -1.61
N MET A 27 12.68 3.94 -2.14
CA MET A 27 13.75 4.62 -1.40
C MET A 27 13.23 5.77 -0.51
N PRO A 28 13.98 6.18 0.54
CA PRO A 28 13.68 7.40 1.26
C PRO A 28 13.52 8.57 0.29
N ASN A 29 12.57 9.46 0.58
CA ASN A 29 12.27 10.63 -0.26
C ASN A 29 11.74 10.34 -1.69
N ALA A 30 11.47 9.10 -2.06
CA ALA A 30 10.84 8.76 -3.35
C ALA A 30 9.43 9.39 -3.52
N GLY A 31 8.88 9.99 -2.46
CA GLY A 31 7.61 10.68 -2.51
C GLY A 31 6.42 9.84 -2.07
N LYS A 32 6.64 8.74 -1.35
CA LYS A 32 5.59 7.81 -0.88
C LYS A 32 4.46 8.52 -0.13
N SER A 33 4.79 9.31 0.88
CA SER A 33 3.78 10.04 1.66
C SER A 33 3.03 11.09 0.82
N THR A 34 3.72 11.77 -0.11
CA THR A 34 3.09 12.71 -1.04
C THR A 34 2.12 11.98 -1.96
N PHE A 35 2.52 10.82 -2.47
CA PHE A 35 1.70 9.97 -3.31
C PHE A 35 0.43 9.52 -2.58
N ILE A 36 0.54 8.94 -1.39
CA ILE A 36 -0.62 8.52 -0.59
C ILE A 36 -1.56 9.70 -0.34
N ASN A 37 -1.04 10.82 0.15
CA ASN A 37 -1.87 12.00 0.44
C ASN A 37 -2.58 12.56 -0.79
N LYS A 38 -2.00 12.38 -1.98
CA LYS A 38 -2.59 12.86 -3.24
C LYS A 38 -3.75 11.98 -3.72
N ILE A 39 -3.65 10.67 -3.57
CA ILE A 39 -4.64 9.72 -4.12
C ILE A 39 -5.72 9.31 -3.12
N THR A 40 -5.53 9.60 -1.85
CA THR A 40 -6.53 9.30 -0.83
C THR A 40 -7.54 10.42 -0.71
N ASN A 41 -8.83 10.08 -0.67
CA ASN A 41 -9.92 11.05 -0.52
C ASN A 41 -10.05 11.60 0.91
N THR A 42 -9.42 10.93 1.87
CA THR A 42 -9.32 11.35 3.28
C THR A 42 -7.86 11.39 3.66
N LYS A 43 -7.48 12.26 4.61
CA LYS A 43 -6.11 12.24 5.14
C LYS A 43 -5.73 10.81 5.52
N ALA A 44 -4.61 10.33 4.97
CA ALA A 44 -4.10 9.01 5.30
C ALA A 44 -4.04 8.86 6.82
N LYS A 45 -4.68 7.81 7.34
CA LYS A 45 -4.67 7.54 8.77
C LYS A 45 -3.39 6.79 9.11
N VAL A 46 -2.62 7.34 10.03
CA VAL A 46 -1.52 6.61 10.67
C VAL A 46 -2.16 5.67 11.68
N GLY A 47 -2.03 4.36 11.45
CA GLY A 47 -2.58 3.36 12.36
C GLY A 47 -1.63 3.09 13.52
N ASP A 48 -2.11 3.27 14.76
CA ASP A 48 -1.46 2.75 15.95
C ASP A 48 -1.87 1.29 16.14
N TYR A 49 -1.13 0.39 15.52
CA TYR A 49 -1.35 -1.03 15.69
C TYR A 49 -0.42 -1.54 16.79
N ALA A 50 -0.99 -2.13 17.84
CA ALA A 50 -0.26 -2.60 19.03
C ALA A 50 0.83 -3.66 18.75
N PHE A 51 0.90 -4.14 17.52
CA PHE A 51 1.84 -5.17 17.06
C PHE A 51 2.87 -4.65 16.04
N THR A 52 2.93 -3.34 15.78
CA THR A 52 3.90 -2.75 14.84
C THR A 52 4.83 -1.80 15.57
N THR A 53 6.14 -1.96 15.38
CA THR A 53 7.16 -1.00 15.83
C THR A 53 7.19 0.25 14.94
N LEU A 54 6.80 0.09 13.68
CA LEU A 54 6.66 1.17 12.70
C LEU A 54 5.18 1.37 12.39
N LYS A 55 4.72 2.62 12.40
CA LYS A 55 3.32 2.99 12.14
C LYS A 55 3.08 3.09 10.63
N PRO A 56 2.38 2.12 10.00
CA PRO A 56 2.07 2.22 8.58
C PRO A 56 1.08 3.36 8.35
N GLN A 57 1.28 4.08 7.26
CA GLN A 57 0.26 5.00 6.77
C GLN A 57 -0.69 4.22 5.86
N LEU A 58 -1.97 4.18 6.25
CA LEU A 58 -3.01 3.57 5.44
C LEU A 58 -3.84 4.64 4.76
N GLY A 59 -4.11 4.46 3.50
CA GLY A 59 -4.96 5.34 2.71
C GLY A 59 -6.04 4.56 1.97
N VAL A 60 -7.28 5.03 2.05
CA VAL A 60 -8.37 4.51 1.23
C VAL A 60 -8.39 5.27 -0.09
N VAL A 61 -8.21 4.54 -1.18
CA VAL A 61 -8.18 5.07 -2.54
C VAL A 61 -9.50 4.72 -3.22
N ARG A 62 -10.15 5.74 -3.80
CA ARG A 62 -11.34 5.57 -4.65
C ARG A 62 -10.98 5.93 -6.08
N HIS A 63 -11.06 4.95 -6.94
CA HIS A 63 -10.77 5.12 -8.36
C HIS A 63 -11.75 4.29 -9.21
N ARG A 64 -12.41 4.90 -10.20
CA ARG A 64 -13.36 4.26 -11.14
C ARG A 64 -14.34 3.30 -10.45
N ASN A 65 -15.15 3.77 -9.52
CA ASN A 65 -16.14 2.97 -8.77
C ASN A 65 -15.52 1.78 -7.97
N ARG A 66 -14.23 1.79 -7.75
CA ARG A 66 -13.51 0.83 -6.92
C ARG A 66 -12.90 1.53 -5.73
N GLU A 67 -12.95 0.84 -4.61
CA GLU A 67 -12.28 1.29 -3.40
C GLU A 67 -11.29 0.21 -2.96
N PHE A 68 -10.08 0.63 -2.59
CA PHE A 68 -9.05 -0.26 -2.07
C PHE A 68 -8.17 0.46 -1.05
N VAL A 69 -7.49 -0.32 -0.22
CA VAL A 69 -6.59 0.21 0.81
C VAL A 69 -5.15 0.11 0.32
N LEU A 70 -4.45 1.23 0.40
CA LEU A 70 -3.01 1.34 0.15
C LEU A 70 -2.27 1.52 1.47
N ALA A 71 -1.19 0.76 1.68
CA ALA A 71 -0.31 0.90 2.82
C ALA A 71 1.07 1.42 2.39
N ASP A 72 1.57 2.46 3.07
CA ASP A 72 3.01 2.77 3.03
C ASP A 72 3.75 1.74 3.87
N ILE A 73 4.80 1.18 3.30
CA ILE A 73 5.66 0.17 3.93
C ILE A 73 6.94 0.88 4.36
N PRO A 74 6.96 1.48 5.56
CA PRO A 74 8.17 2.12 6.06
C PRO A 74 9.19 1.06 6.45
N GLY A 75 10.46 1.31 6.16
CA GLY A 75 11.56 0.50 6.70
C GLY A 75 12.03 -0.68 5.85
N LEU A 76 11.52 -0.86 4.63
CA LEU A 76 12.15 -1.80 3.70
C LEU A 76 13.59 -1.41 3.36
N ILE A 77 13.99 -0.14 3.50
CA ILE A 77 15.30 0.38 3.05
C ILE A 77 16.25 0.76 4.19
N ALA A 78 15.92 0.47 5.44
CA ALA A 78 16.78 0.90 6.56
C ALA A 78 17.48 -0.27 7.28
N GLY A 79 18.03 -1.25 6.53
CA GLY A 79 18.75 -2.37 7.14
C GLY A 79 17.83 -3.36 7.85
N ALA A 80 16.62 -3.55 7.34
CA ALA A 80 15.67 -4.51 7.89
C ALA A 80 16.19 -5.95 7.85
N ALA A 81 17.06 -6.27 6.90
CA ALA A 81 17.78 -7.54 6.81
C ALA A 81 18.78 -7.75 7.96
N ASP A 82 19.24 -6.69 8.62
CA ASP A 82 20.23 -6.76 9.72
C ASP A 82 19.61 -7.09 11.08
N GLY A 83 18.36 -7.54 11.12
CA GLY A 83 17.73 -8.02 12.36
C GLY A 83 17.32 -6.95 13.36
N ALA A 84 17.43 -5.67 13.04
CA ALA A 84 17.03 -4.58 13.90
C ALA A 84 15.51 -4.28 13.82
N GLY A 85 14.67 -5.33 14.02
CA GLY A 85 13.40 -5.10 14.66
C GLY A 85 12.26 -4.49 13.84
N ILE A 86 12.17 -4.70 12.52
CA ILE A 86 10.85 -4.65 11.88
C ILE A 86 10.20 -5.98 12.22
N GLY A 87 9.28 -5.95 13.19
CA GLY A 87 8.76 -7.18 13.75
C GLY A 87 8.13 -8.05 12.67
N ASP A 88 8.45 -9.36 12.67
CA ASP A 88 7.89 -10.42 11.80
C ASP A 88 6.38 -10.31 11.60
N ARG A 89 5.71 -9.66 12.54
CA ARG A 89 4.26 -9.42 12.51
C ARG A 89 3.82 -8.35 11.53
N PHE A 90 4.61 -7.28 11.33
CA PHE A 90 4.27 -6.22 10.38
C PHE A 90 4.37 -6.72 8.94
N LEU A 91 5.34 -7.57 8.69
CA LEU A 91 5.57 -8.18 7.40
C LEU A 91 4.49 -9.18 6.99
N GLY A 92 3.94 -9.90 7.93
CA GLY A 92 2.75 -10.71 7.69
C GLY A 92 1.55 -9.91 7.16
N HIS A 93 1.59 -8.58 7.24
CA HIS A 93 0.59 -7.70 6.63
C HIS A 93 0.93 -7.33 5.18
N ILE A 94 2.23 -7.17 4.88
CA ILE A 94 2.71 -6.91 3.51
C ILE A 94 2.59 -8.15 2.64
N GLU A 95 2.87 -9.31 3.20
CA GLU A 95 2.65 -10.62 2.56
C GLU A 95 1.23 -10.76 2.00
N ARG A 96 0.29 -10.01 2.53
CA ARG A 96 -1.11 -10.06 2.15
C ARG A 96 -1.52 -9.02 1.12
N CYS A 97 -0.68 -8.03 0.84
CA CYS A 97 -0.90 -7.14 -0.30
C CYS A 97 -0.91 -7.95 -1.60
N ARG A 98 -1.81 -7.62 -2.51
CA ARG A 98 -1.96 -8.30 -3.79
C ARG A 98 -0.95 -7.82 -4.83
N VAL A 99 -0.54 -6.57 -4.72
CA VAL A 99 0.38 -5.90 -5.63
C VAL A 99 1.23 -4.91 -4.85
N LEU A 100 2.47 -4.72 -5.27
CA LEU A 100 3.36 -3.69 -4.77
C LEU A 100 3.52 -2.58 -5.80
N ILE A 101 3.49 -1.33 -5.34
CA ILE A 101 3.82 -0.15 -6.15
C ILE A 101 5.21 0.28 -5.71
N HIS A 102 6.19 0.15 -6.60
CA HIS A 102 7.55 0.61 -6.34
C HIS A 102 7.72 2.03 -6.89
N LEU A 103 7.84 2.99 -5.99
CA LEU A 103 8.10 4.39 -6.32
C LEU A 103 9.61 4.65 -6.46
N ILE A 104 10.00 5.15 -7.63
CA ILE A 104 11.38 5.55 -7.94
C ILE A 104 11.39 7.06 -8.19
N ASP A 105 12.29 7.78 -7.50
CA ASP A 105 12.49 9.22 -7.69
C ASP A 105 13.36 9.47 -8.91
N ILE A 106 12.85 10.21 -9.89
CA ILE A 106 13.62 10.55 -11.11
C ILE A 106 14.84 11.44 -10.82
N ASN A 107 14.85 12.15 -9.69
CA ASN A 107 15.95 13.02 -9.26
C ASN A 107 16.87 12.36 -8.23
N GLY A 108 16.62 11.10 -7.89
CA GLY A 108 17.38 10.36 -6.87
C GLY A 108 18.67 9.77 -7.40
N THR A 109 19.02 8.61 -6.88
CA THR A 109 20.04 7.72 -7.45
C THR A 109 19.60 7.26 -8.83
N ASP A 110 20.52 6.64 -9.60
CA ASP A 110 20.17 5.99 -10.84
C ASP A 110 18.90 5.15 -10.70
N PRO A 111 17.86 5.37 -11.52
CA PRO A 111 16.61 4.64 -11.40
C PRO A 111 16.75 3.12 -11.53
N ALA A 112 17.72 2.63 -12.30
CA ALA A 112 18.00 1.21 -12.44
C ALA A 112 18.62 0.65 -11.15
N GLU A 113 19.56 1.38 -10.54
CA GLU A 113 20.14 1.03 -9.25
C GLU A 113 19.07 1.03 -8.15
N ALA A 114 18.20 2.03 -8.11
CA ALA A 114 17.09 2.09 -7.17
C ALA A 114 16.13 0.90 -7.33
N LEU A 115 15.91 0.42 -8.55
CA LEU A 115 15.13 -0.78 -8.81
C LEU A 115 15.82 -2.02 -8.23
N GLU A 116 17.11 -2.20 -8.49
CA GLU A 116 17.91 -3.34 -8.05
C GLU A 116 17.98 -3.44 -6.53
N ILE A 117 18.24 -2.33 -5.84
CA ILE A 117 18.29 -2.28 -4.37
C ILE A 117 16.99 -2.82 -3.75
N ILE A 118 15.83 -2.38 -4.25
CA ILE A 118 14.54 -2.83 -3.73
C ILE A 118 14.28 -4.30 -4.07
N GLU A 119 14.68 -4.76 -5.26
CA GLU A 119 14.56 -6.17 -5.66
C GLU A 119 15.39 -7.07 -4.75
N GLU A 120 16.63 -6.69 -4.45
CA GLU A 120 17.50 -7.41 -3.53
C GLU A 120 16.93 -7.44 -2.12
N GLU A 121 16.39 -6.29 -1.64
CA GLU A 121 15.81 -6.20 -0.31
C GLU A 121 14.54 -7.06 -0.17
N LEU A 122 13.64 -7.04 -1.18
CA LEU A 122 12.46 -7.90 -1.22
C LEU A 122 12.84 -9.39 -1.26
N SER A 123 13.90 -9.73 -2.01
CA SER A 123 14.41 -11.09 -2.11
C SER A 123 15.06 -11.56 -0.79
N ALA A 124 15.89 -10.72 -0.18
CA ALA A 124 16.50 -10.99 1.13
C ALA A 124 15.47 -11.18 2.22
N TYR A 125 14.34 -10.53 2.07
CA TYR A 125 13.22 -10.62 2.99
C TYR A 125 12.50 -11.95 2.91
N GLY A 126 12.39 -12.54 1.72
CA GLY A 126 11.71 -13.79 1.45
C GLY A 126 10.19 -13.71 1.62
N ASN A 127 9.59 -14.76 2.16
CA ASN A 127 8.14 -14.88 2.43
C ASN A 127 7.25 -14.61 1.21
N GLY A 128 7.76 -14.83 -0.02
CA GLY A 128 7.03 -14.63 -1.27
C GLY A 128 6.82 -13.16 -1.65
N LEU A 129 7.56 -12.22 -1.05
CA LEU A 129 7.49 -10.81 -1.42
C LEU A 129 8.16 -10.54 -2.77
N ASP A 130 9.19 -11.29 -3.10
CA ASP A 130 9.89 -11.29 -4.38
C ASP A 130 9.02 -11.80 -5.54
N GLU A 131 8.04 -12.65 -5.25
CA GLU A 131 7.11 -13.20 -6.25
C GLU A 131 5.90 -12.28 -6.52
N LYS A 132 5.68 -11.26 -5.69
CA LYS A 132 4.51 -10.38 -5.83
C LYS A 132 4.55 -9.55 -7.11
N PRO A 133 3.38 -9.36 -7.76
CA PRO A 133 3.27 -8.42 -8.87
C PRO A 133 3.75 -7.02 -8.45
N ARG A 134 4.61 -6.41 -9.27
CA ARG A 134 5.15 -5.07 -9.03
C ARG A 134 4.81 -4.12 -10.16
N LEU A 135 4.35 -2.93 -9.79
CA LEU A 135 4.11 -1.82 -10.69
C LEU A 135 5.18 -0.76 -10.43
N ILE A 136 6.05 -0.52 -11.41
CA ILE A 136 7.13 0.45 -11.27
C ILE A 136 6.61 1.84 -11.62
N ALA A 137 6.66 2.78 -10.66
CA ALA A 137 6.20 4.14 -10.82
C ALA A 137 7.39 5.11 -10.75
N LEU A 138 7.79 5.69 -11.89
CA LEU A 138 8.82 6.71 -11.98
C LEU A 138 8.18 8.05 -11.59
N ASN A 139 8.50 8.51 -10.38
CA ASN A 139 7.87 9.68 -9.75
C ASN A 139 8.67 10.97 -9.98
N LYS A 140 7.99 12.11 -9.77
CA LYS A 140 8.50 13.47 -9.91
C LYS A 140 8.84 13.83 -11.35
N VAL A 141 8.16 13.24 -12.34
CA VAL A 141 8.41 13.53 -13.77
C VAL A 141 8.03 14.97 -14.19
N ASP A 142 7.46 15.73 -13.31
CA ASP A 142 7.18 17.16 -13.49
C ASP A 142 8.41 18.04 -13.31
N THR A 143 9.50 17.51 -12.77
CA THR A 143 10.75 18.24 -12.48
C THR A 143 11.78 18.16 -13.58
N VAL A 144 11.55 17.32 -14.59
CA VAL A 144 12.49 17.07 -15.69
C VAL A 144 11.78 17.13 -17.04
N ASP A 145 12.55 17.20 -18.12
CA ASP A 145 12.02 17.18 -19.47
C ASP A 145 11.53 15.79 -19.91
N ALA A 146 10.72 15.76 -20.97
CA ALA A 146 10.11 14.54 -21.46
C ALA A 146 11.13 13.57 -22.10
N GLU A 147 12.29 14.05 -22.55
CA GLU A 147 13.32 13.22 -23.16
C GLU A 147 14.04 12.42 -22.09
N LEU A 148 14.37 13.06 -20.97
CA LEU A 148 14.99 12.39 -19.83
C LEU A 148 14.05 11.33 -19.23
N VAL A 149 12.74 11.63 -19.14
CA VAL A 149 11.74 10.64 -18.72
C VAL A 149 11.75 9.40 -19.60
N LYS A 150 11.81 9.59 -20.94
CA LYS A 150 11.86 8.48 -21.90
C LYS A 150 13.15 7.65 -21.75
N MET A 151 14.27 8.32 -21.51
CA MET A 151 15.56 7.67 -21.29
C MET A 151 15.49 6.75 -20.06
N PHE A 152 15.07 7.24 -18.92
CA PHE A 152 14.96 6.45 -17.70
C PHE A 152 13.93 5.32 -17.80
N ILE A 153 12.82 5.52 -18.51
CA ILE A 153 11.88 4.43 -18.78
C ILE A 153 12.55 3.31 -19.58
N LYS A 154 13.42 3.66 -20.55
CA LYS A 154 14.17 2.67 -21.34
C LYS A 154 15.18 1.91 -20.47
N GLU A 155 15.89 2.61 -19.60
CA GLU A 155 16.84 2.02 -18.65
C GLU A 155 16.16 1.07 -17.68
N LEU A 156 15.06 1.49 -17.04
CA LEU A 156 14.28 0.65 -16.15
C LEU A 156 13.76 -0.62 -16.84
N LYS A 157 13.34 -0.50 -18.11
CA LYS A 157 12.92 -1.68 -18.89
C LYS A 157 14.10 -2.61 -19.23
N ALA A 158 15.28 -2.05 -19.48
CA ALA A 158 16.50 -2.84 -19.69
C ALA A 158 16.94 -3.55 -18.39
N ALA A 159 16.71 -2.93 -17.24
CA ALA A 159 16.92 -3.51 -15.91
C ALA A 159 15.84 -4.52 -15.47
N GLY A 160 14.87 -4.85 -16.34
CA GLY A 160 13.87 -5.89 -16.08
C GLY A 160 12.46 -5.40 -15.76
N ALA A 161 12.21 -4.11 -15.66
CA ALA A 161 10.87 -3.58 -15.42
C ALA A 161 9.93 -3.87 -16.61
N LYS A 162 8.90 -4.68 -16.42
CA LYS A 162 7.94 -5.04 -17.49
C LYS A 162 7.16 -3.82 -17.97
N LYS A 163 6.72 -2.97 -17.05
CA LYS A 163 5.93 -1.76 -17.34
C LYS A 163 6.32 -0.66 -16.35
N VAL A 164 6.56 0.53 -16.87
CA VAL A 164 6.94 1.71 -16.07
C VAL A 164 5.88 2.78 -16.26
N TYR A 165 5.38 3.34 -15.15
CA TYR A 165 4.38 4.39 -15.11
C TYR A 165 5.05 5.71 -14.73
N PRO A 166 5.20 6.66 -15.66
CA PRO A 166 5.71 7.99 -15.34
C PRO A 166 4.60 8.79 -14.62
N ILE A 167 4.87 9.20 -13.39
CA ILE A 167 3.90 9.90 -12.55
C ILE A 167 4.49 11.14 -11.89
N SER A 168 3.62 12.00 -11.40
CA SER A 168 3.96 13.08 -10.47
C SER A 168 3.01 13.04 -9.28
N GLY A 169 3.54 12.69 -8.11
CA GLY A 169 2.79 12.75 -6.86
C GLY A 169 2.35 14.17 -6.48
N ALA A 170 3.06 15.19 -6.95
CA ALA A 170 2.72 16.58 -6.67
C ALA A 170 1.55 17.07 -7.56
N THR A 171 1.64 16.86 -8.87
CA THR A 171 0.66 17.38 -9.84
C THR A 171 -0.53 16.45 -10.07
N GLY A 172 -0.35 15.15 -9.86
CA GLY A 172 -1.33 14.10 -10.19
C GLY A 172 -1.17 13.53 -11.62
N LYS A 173 -0.20 14.01 -12.40
CA LYS A 173 0.05 13.52 -13.76
C LYS A 173 0.36 12.02 -13.75
N GLY A 174 -0.26 11.26 -14.64
CA GLY A 174 -0.02 9.83 -14.83
C GLY A 174 -0.62 8.90 -13.75
N MET A 175 -1.24 9.45 -12.72
CA MET A 175 -1.80 8.66 -11.61
C MET A 175 -2.90 7.70 -12.05
N ASP A 176 -3.81 8.15 -12.93
CA ASP A 176 -4.95 7.33 -13.37
C ASP A 176 -4.49 6.03 -14.04
N ALA A 177 -3.46 6.09 -14.90
CA ALA A 177 -2.92 4.92 -15.58
C ALA A 177 -2.28 3.91 -14.59
N LEU A 178 -1.64 4.41 -13.54
CA LEU A 178 -1.08 3.56 -12.49
C LEU A 178 -2.20 2.93 -11.64
N LEU A 179 -3.21 3.71 -11.25
CA LEU A 179 -4.34 3.22 -10.45
C LEU A 179 -5.20 2.23 -11.23
N ASP A 180 -5.38 2.43 -12.53
CA ASP A 180 -6.03 1.44 -13.40
C ASP A 180 -5.29 0.10 -13.36
N ALA A 181 -3.97 0.13 -13.43
CA ALA A 181 -3.16 -1.08 -13.35
C ALA A 181 -3.22 -1.74 -11.96
N VAL A 182 -3.32 -0.98 -10.89
CA VAL A 182 -3.53 -1.54 -9.53
C VAL A 182 -4.85 -2.33 -9.48
N ILE A 183 -5.92 -1.75 -10.03
CA ILE A 183 -7.25 -2.38 -10.04
C ILE A 183 -7.25 -3.75 -10.75
N GLU A 184 -6.41 -3.97 -11.74
CA GLU A 184 -6.30 -5.25 -12.45
C GLU A 184 -5.90 -6.42 -11.51
N TYR A 185 -5.16 -6.12 -10.44
CA TYR A 185 -4.73 -7.11 -9.43
C TYR A 185 -5.72 -7.27 -8.27
N LEU A 186 -6.74 -6.43 -8.19
CA LEU A 186 -7.74 -6.51 -7.14
C LEU A 186 -8.86 -7.48 -7.52
N PRO A 187 -9.52 -8.15 -6.55
CA PRO A 187 -10.66 -9.00 -6.83
C PRO A 187 -11.74 -8.19 -7.54
N ALA A 188 -12.48 -8.85 -8.42
CA ALA A 188 -13.66 -8.22 -9.02
C ALA A 188 -14.55 -7.62 -7.92
N ALA A 189 -15.14 -6.46 -8.17
CA ALA A 189 -16.08 -5.88 -7.21
C ALA A 189 -17.17 -6.93 -6.94
N THR A 190 -17.13 -7.53 -5.75
CA THR A 190 -18.30 -8.27 -5.27
C THR A 190 -19.40 -7.23 -5.13
N GLY A 191 -20.45 -7.39 -5.92
CA GLY A 191 -21.57 -6.43 -6.04
C GLY A 191 -22.42 -6.32 -4.77
N THR A 192 -21.81 -5.98 -3.67
CA THR A 192 -22.46 -5.34 -2.53
C THR A 192 -22.19 -3.85 -2.68
N GLU A 193 -23.04 -3.19 -3.50
CA GLU A 193 -23.36 -1.79 -3.24
C GLU A 193 -23.72 -1.72 -1.75
N ARG A 194 -22.79 -1.25 -0.93
CA ARG A 194 -23.21 -0.66 0.33
C ARG A 194 -23.97 0.58 -0.10
N PRO A 195 -25.29 0.67 0.14
CA PRO A 195 -25.97 1.94 -0.03
C PRO A 195 -25.15 2.96 0.77
N ALA A 196 -24.98 4.16 0.22
CA ALA A 196 -24.47 5.30 0.94
C ALA A 196 -25.44 5.51 2.12
N GLY A 197 -25.22 4.74 3.17
CA GLY A 197 -25.91 4.84 4.44
C GLY A 197 -25.43 6.12 5.06
N GLU A 198 -26.37 7.03 5.23
CA GLU A 198 -26.32 8.12 6.17
C GLU A 198 -25.58 7.63 7.41
N LEU A 199 -24.50 8.33 7.77
CA LEU A 199 -23.94 8.24 9.10
C LEU A 199 -25.04 8.74 10.03
N GLU A 200 -25.86 7.85 10.55
CA GLU A 200 -26.62 8.16 11.76
C GLU A 200 -25.57 8.61 12.79
N GLU A 201 -25.67 9.85 13.21
CA GLU A 201 -25.01 10.37 14.38
C GLU A 201 -25.51 9.50 15.57
N GLY A 202 -24.83 8.39 15.76
CA GLY A 202 -25.08 7.48 16.87
C GLY A 202 -24.59 8.13 18.15
N ASP A 203 -25.52 8.35 19.05
CA ASP A 203 -25.34 8.73 20.45
C ASP A 203 -24.03 8.21 21.03
N ASP A 204 -23.12 9.13 21.37
CA ASP A 204 -21.88 8.91 22.12
C ASP A 204 -22.18 8.52 23.58
N LYS A 205 -22.87 7.43 23.78
CA LYS A 205 -22.96 6.83 25.13
C LYS A 205 -21.92 5.74 25.24
N PRO A 206 -20.97 5.87 26.17
CA PRO A 206 -20.03 4.78 26.45
C PRO A 206 -20.83 3.56 26.89
N TRP A 207 -20.60 2.44 26.19
CA TRP A 207 -21.16 1.15 26.57
C TRP A 207 -20.71 0.79 27.98
N SER A 208 -21.66 0.61 28.90
CA SER A 208 -21.40 0.08 30.26
C SER A 208 -22.03 -1.30 30.36
N PRO A 209 -21.28 -2.32 30.77
CA PRO A 209 -21.84 -3.62 31.04
C PRO A 209 -22.76 -3.52 32.30
N VAL A 210 -23.93 -4.10 32.19
CA VAL A 210 -24.84 -4.32 33.31
C VAL A 210 -24.47 -5.63 34.00
#